data_b6917824191bb626361a64bb10ee0c4d
#
_entry.id   b6917824191bb626361a64bb10ee0c4d
#
_cell.length_a   1.000
_cell.length_b   1.000
_cell.length_c   1.000
_cell.angle_alpha   90.00
_cell.angle_beta   90.00
_cell.angle_gamma   90.00
#
_symmetry.space_group_name_H-M   'P 1'
#
loop_
_entity.id
_entity.type
_entity.pdbx_description
1 polymer ?
#
loop_
_entity_poly.entity_id
_entity_poly.type
_entity_poly.pdbx_seq_one_letter_code
_entity_poly.pdbx_strand_id
1 'polypeptide(L)'
;MKALKIENNQGHFLTEKNDYQTVDKIDKTALLSLVDLALQDSFEIDEYDENGLKNQAHQIIYKSISEKLKELNQKRNQFRDESERLFLTEYEKYKS
;
A
#
# COMPACT_ATOMS: atom_id res chain seq x y z
N MET A 1 4.28 -11.33 0.92
CA MET A 1 2.96 -11.38 1.61
C MET A 1 2.13 -10.17 1.19
N LYS A 2 0.83 -10.34 1.07
CA LYS A 2 -0.06 -9.23 0.72
C LYS A 2 -0.23 -8.30 1.91
N ALA A 3 -0.21 -7.00 1.67
CA ALA A 3 -0.44 -6.00 2.73
C ALA A 3 -1.92 -5.96 3.14
N LEU A 4 -2.83 -6.16 2.19
CA LEU A 4 -4.26 -6.26 2.42
C LEU A 4 -4.78 -7.50 1.71
N LYS A 5 -5.70 -8.22 2.34
CA LYS A 5 -6.34 -9.37 1.70
C LYS A 5 -7.80 -9.48 2.08
N ILE A 6 -8.58 -10.10 1.19
CA ILE A 6 -9.98 -10.43 1.42
C ILE A 6 -10.12 -11.94 1.56
N GLU A 7 -10.62 -12.38 2.70
CA GLU A 7 -10.78 -13.80 2.99
C GLU A 7 -11.99 -14.00 3.93
N ASN A 8 -12.77 -15.03 3.69
CA ASN A 8 -13.95 -15.36 4.52
C ASN A 8 -14.93 -14.18 4.66
N ASN A 9 -15.15 -13.44 3.57
CA ASN A 9 -16.03 -12.26 3.52
C ASN A 9 -15.58 -11.11 4.43
N GLN A 10 -14.31 -11.10 4.83
CA GLN A 10 -13.72 -10.05 5.68
C GLN A 10 -12.47 -9.48 5.05
N GLY A 11 -12.22 -8.20 5.29
CA GLY A 11 -10.97 -7.55 4.92
C GLY A 11 -9.94 -7.69 6.04
N HIS A 12 -8.71 -7.97 5.66
CA HIS A 12 -7.60 -8.15 6.59
C HIS A 12 -6.42 -7.28 6.19
N PHE A 13 -5.62 -6.90 7.17
CA PHE A 13 -4.36 -6.17 6.94
C PHE A 13 -3.19 -6.90 7.60
N LEU A 14 -2.02 -6.76 7.01
CA LEU A 14 -0.77 -7.32 7.54
C LEU A 14 -0.25 -6.45 8.68
N THR A 15 -0.04 -7.04 9.85
CA THR A 15 0.51 -6.34 11.01
C THR A 15 2.05 -6.33 11.00
N GLU A 16 2.64 -5.53 11.87
CA GLU A 16 4.09 -5.47 12.06
C GLU A 16 4.69 -6.82 12.47
N LYS A 17 3.87 -7.69 13.06
CA LYS A 17 4.29 -9.02 13.51
C LYS A 17 4.16 -10.09 12.43
N ASN A 18 3.87 -9.69 11.18
CA ASN A 18 3.66 -10.59 10.05
C ASN A 18 2.46 -11.53 10.19
N ASP A 19 1.44 -11.11 10.94
CA ASP A 19 0.15 -11.77 10.98
C ASP A 19 -0.94 -10.87 10.40
N TYR A 20 -2.16 -11.41 10.24
CA TYR A 20 -3.28 -10.66 9.70
C TYR A 20 -4.33 -10.40 10.76
N GLN A 21 -4.88 -9.19 10.74
CA GLN A 21 -6.03 -8.81 11.57
C GLN A 21 -7.09 -8.18 10.67
N THR A 22 -8.33 -8.14 11.16
CA THR A 22 -9.42 -7.52 10.42
C THR A 22 -9.25 -6.00 10.33
N VAL A 23 -9.67 -5.42 9.19
CA VAL A 23 -9.41 -4.00 8.88
C VAL A 23 -10.04 -3.03 9.87
N ASP A 24 -11.07 -3.44 10.60
CA ASP A 24 -11.70 -2.62 11.63
C ASP A 24 -10.79 -2.39 12.86
N LYS A 25 -9.69 -3.12 12.96
CA LYS A 25 -8.71 -2.99 14.05
C LYS A 25 -7.50 -2.14 13.67
N ILE A 26 -7.50 -1.53 12.49
CA ILE A 26 -6.40 -0.68 12.06
C ILE A 26 -6.30 0.54 12.99
N ASP A 27 -5.12 0.73 13.56
CA ASP A 27 -4.78 1.92 14.33
C ASP A 27 -3.70 2.74 13.60
N LYS A 28 -3.24 3.81 14.23
CA LYS A 28 -2.22 4.68 13.64
C LYS A 28 -0.92 3.93 13.33
N THR A 29 -0.46 3.10 14.25
CA THR A 29 0.76 2.32 14.08
C THR A 29 0.64 1.34 12.90
N ALA A 30 -0.49 0.65 12.81
CA ALA A 30 -0.77 -0.28 11.72
C ALA A 30 -0.83 0.46 10.38
N LEU A 31 -1.45 1.63 10.35
CA LEU A 31 -1.56 2.43 9.12
C LEU A 31 -0.17 2.87 8.63
N LEU A 32 0.69 3.33 9.53
CA LEU A 32 2.06 3.72 9.19
C LEU A 32 2.87 2.53 8.65
N SER A 33 2.69 1.35 9.23
CA SER A 33 3.31 0.13 8.73
C SER A 33 2.86 -0.21 7.31
N LEU A 34 1.56 -0.05 7.02
CA LEU A 34 1.02 -0.27 5.67
C LEU A 34 1.56 0.74 4.67
N VAL A 35 1.75 2.00 5.08
CA VAL A 35 2.37 3.03 4.23
C VAL A 35 3.80 2.63 3.87
N ASP A 36 4.58 2.16 4.84
CA ASP A 36 5.94 1.68 4.58
C ASP A 36 5.96 0.53 3.57
N LEU A 37 5.01 -0.39 3.68
CA LEU A 37 4.87 -1.49 2.71
C LEU A 37 4.50 -0.97 1.31
N ALA A 38 3.63 0.03 1.23
CA ALA A 38 3.22 0.62 -0.05
C ALA A 38 4.38 1.30 -0.78
N LEU A 39 5.43 1.69 -0.06
CA LEU A 39 6.62 2.30 -0.64
C LEU A 39 7.66 1.27 -1.13
N GLN A 40 7.38 -0.01 -1.01
CA GLN A 40 8.28 -1.08 -1.45
C GLN A 40 7.90 -1.63 -2.83
N ASP A 41 8.88 -2.14 -3.57
CA ASP A 41 8.66 -2.77 -4.87
C ASP A 41 7.78 -4.01 -4.79
N SER A 42 7.85 -4.72 -3.66
CA SER A 42 7.10 -5.95 -3.43
C SER A 42 5.67 -5.73 -2.93
N PHE A 43 5.20 -4.48 -2.94
CA PHE A 43 3.85 -4.16 -2.46
C PHE A 43 2.77 -4.89 -3.27
N GLU A 44 1.91 -5.61 -2.56
CA GLU A 44 0.84 -6.40 -3.15
C GLU A 44 -0.38 -6.36 -2.24
N ILE A 45 -1.57 -6.20 -2.83
CA ILE A 45 -2.85 -6.25 -2.13
C ILE A 45 -3.87 -6.99 -2.97
N ASP A 46 -4.91 -7.52 -2.31
CA ASP A 46 -6.11 -7.99 -3.01
C ASP A 46 -6.93 -6.77 -3.44
N GLU A 47 -7.38 -6.77 -4.69
CA GLU A 47 -8.27 -5.75 -5.20
C GLU A 47 -9.58 -5.74 -4.43
N TYR A 48 -10.14 -4.54 -4.20
CA TYR A 48 -11.46 -4.43 -3.58
C TYR A 48 -12.50 -5.14 -4.45
N ASP A 49 -13.28 -6.03 -3.83
CA ASP A 49 -14.33 -6.79 -4.48
C ASP A 49 -15.54 -6.85 -3.54
N GLU A 50 -16.61 -6.14 -3.88
CA GLU A 50 -17.82 -6.11 -3.05
C GLU A 50 -18.52 -7.47 -2.98
N ASN A 51 -18.29 -8.37 -3.93
CA ASN A 51 -18.83 -9.73 -3.88
C ASN A 51 -18.05 -10.63 -2.92
N GLY A 52 -16.75 -10.40 -2.77
CA GLY A 52 -15.89 -11.15 -1.86
C GLY A 52 -15.84 -10.57 -0.45
N LEU A 53 -16.27 -9.32 -0.27
CA LEU A 53 -16.23 -8.62 1.01
C LEU A 53 -17.62 -8.11 1.36
N LYS A 54 -18.39 -8.93 2.09
CA LYS A 54 -19.80 -8.65 2.37
C LYS A 54 -20.06 -7.83 3.63
N ASN A 55 -19.07 -7.68 4.51
CA ASN A 55 -19.20 -6.86 5.71
C ASN A 55 -19.15 -5.37 5.32
N GLN A 56 -20.24 -4.64 5.53
CA GLN A 56 -20.35 -3.24 5.11
C GLN A 56 -19.30 -2.33 5.74
N ALA A 57 -19.02 -2.48 7.02
CA ALA A 57 -18.00 -1.70 7.69
C ALA A 57 -16.61 -1.97 7.08
N HIS A 58 -16.31 -3.23 6.81
CA HIS A 58 -15.05 -3.61 6.16
C HIS A 58 -14.98 -3.09 4.72
N GLN A 59 -16.10 -3.07 3.98
CA GLN A 59 -16.12 -2.52 2.62
C GLN A 59 -15.65 -1.07 2.59
N ILE A 60 -16.18 -0.24 3.47
CA ILE A 60 -15.84 1.19 3.53
C ILE A 60 -14.35 1.36 3.85
N ILE A 61 -13.87 0.69 4.89
CA ILE A 61 -12.49 0.81 5.35
C ILE A 61 -11.52 0.26 4.30
N TYR A 62 -11.78 -0.94 3.80
CA TYR A 62 -10.91 -1.61 2.84
C TYR A 62 -10.78 -0.83 1.55
N LYS A 63 -11.91 -0.38 1.00
CA LYS A 63 -11.92 0.40 -0.24
C LYS A 63 -11.10 1.68 -0.09
N SER A 64 -11.33 2.42 0.98
CA SER A 64 -10.60 3.68 1.23
C SER A 64 -9.09 3.44 1.37
N ILE A 65 -8.68 2.47 2.16
CA ILE A 65 -7.27 2.19 2.41
C ILE A 65 -6.60 1.63 1.16
N SER A 66 -7.23 0.68 0.47
CA SER A 66 -6.65 0.08 -0.72
C SER A 66 -6.41 1.11 -1.82
N GLU A 67 -7.34 2.03 -2.04
CA GLU A 67 -7.18 3.09 -3.03
C GLU A 67 -6.01 4.02 -2.67
N LYS A 68 -5.91 4.41 -1.42
CA LYS A 68 -4.83 5.29 -0.95
C LYS A 68 -3.46 4.63 -1.02
N LEU A 69 -3.35 3.36 -0.63
CA LEU A 69 -2.09 2.63 -0.69
C LEU A 69 -1.65 2.38 -2.14
N LYS A 70 -2.58 2.08 -3.04
CA LYS A 70 -2.27 1.94 -4.47
C LYS A 70 -1.77 3.25 -5.07
N GLU A 71 -2.44 4.35 -4.76
CA GLU A 71 -2.02 5.67 -5.23
C GLU A 71 -0.62 6.00 -4.74
N LEU A 72 -0.34 5.74 -3.48
CA LEU A 72 0.98 5.98 -2.89
C LEU A 72 2.05 5.13 -3.57
N ASN A 73 1.77 3.85 -3.84
CA ASN A 73 2.68 2.96 -4.55
C ASN A 73 2.97 3.45 -5.97
N GLN A 74 1.96 3.92 -6.69
CA GLN A 74 2.11 4.46 -8.04
C GLN A 74 2.95 5.75 -8.03
N LYS A 75 2.68 6.65 -7.11
CA LYS A 75 3.43 7.91 -6.97
C LYS A 75 4.88 7.65 -6.59
N ARG A 76 5.14 6.62 -5.81
CA ARG A 76 6.50 6.24 -5.46
C ARG A 76 7.37 6.01 -6.70
N ASN A 77 6.85 5.28 -7.67
CA ASN A 77 7.57 5.03 -8.91
C ASN A 77 7.86 6.32 -9.68
N GLN A 78 6.90 7.24 -9.72
CA GLN A 78 7.09 8.55 -10.33
C GLN A 78 8.20 9.36 -9.63
N PHE A 79 8.17 9.42 -8.31
CA PHE A 79 9.20 10.11 -7.54
C PHE A 79 10.58 9.53 -7.77
N ARG A 80 10.68 8.22 -7.85
CA ARG A 80 11.93 7.53 -8.13
C ARG A 80 12.49 7.89 -9.50
N ASP A 81 11.64 7.86 -10.53
CA ASP A 81 12.04 8.21 -11.89
C ASP A 81 12.49 9.66 -11.99
N GLU A 82 11.76 10.58 -11.38
CA GLU A 82 12.12 11.99 -11.35
C GLU A 82 13.45 12.24 -10.63
N SER A 83 13.65 11.56 -9.50
CA SER A 83 14.90 11.64 -8.73
C SER A 83 16.07 11.12 -9.53
N GLU A 84 15.92 10.01 -10.24
CA GLU A 84 16.96 9.46 -11.10
C GLU A 84 17.32 10.42 -12.23
N ARG A 85 16.34 11.04 -12.87
CA ARG A 85 16.58 12.04 -13.93
C ARG A 85 17.35 13.23 -13.40
N LEU A 86 16.94 13.78 -12.27
CA LEU A 86 17.63 14.93 -11.66
C LEU A 86 19.07 14.56 -11.30
N PHE A 87 19.25 13.39 -10.75
CA PHE A 87 20.56 12.91 -10.34
C PHE A 87 21.49 12.73 -11.54
N LEU A 88 21.01 12.14 -12.62
CA LEU A 88 21.78 11.92 -13.84
C LEU A 88 22.13 13.25 -14.51
N THR A 89 21.20 14.21 -14.52
CA THR A 89 21.44 15.53 -15.11
C THR A 89 22.56 16.26 -14.36
N GLU A 90 22.56 16.22 -13.03
CA GLU A 90 23.63 16.81 -12.22
C GLU A 90 24.96 16.10 -12.45
N TYR A 91 24.94 14.78 -12.50
CA TYR A 91 26.13 13.97 -12.73
C TYR A 91 26.79 14.33 -14.07
N GLU A 92 26.02 14.50 -15.12
CA GLU A 92 26.53 14.90 -16.43
C GLU A 92 27.20 16.28 -16.41
N LYS A 93 26.67 17.21 -15.62
CA LYS A 93 27.27 18.53 -15.45
C LYS A 93 28.65 18.47 -14.82
N TYR A 94 28.84 17.58 -13.87
CA TYR A 94 30.11 17.43 -13.15
C TYR A 94 31.13 16.59 -13.91
N LYS A 95 30.68 15.82 -14.89
CA LYS A 95 31.54 14.91 -15.63
C LYS A 95 32.33 15.59 -16.77
N SER A 96 31.92 16.75 -17.19
CA SER A 96 32.60 17.48 -18.30
C SER A 96 33.93 18.08 -17.91
#